data_dea61ce0518f051c56091aa694141c04
#
_entry.id   dea61ce0518f051c56091aa694141c04
#
_cell.length_a   1.000
_cell.length_b   1.000
_cell.length_c   1.000
_cell.angle_alpha   90.00
_cell.angle_beta   90.00
_cell.angle_gamma   90.00
#
_symmetry.space_group_name_H-M   'P 1'
#
loop_
_entity.id
_entity.type
_entity.pdbx_description
1 polymer ?
#
loop_
_entity_poly.entity_id
_entity_poly.type
_entity_poly.pdbx_seq_one_letter_code
_entity_poly.pdbx_strand_id
1 'polypeptide(L)'
;MANPMYGQNKADTEVAVQSDTDVYLKEYTASAAMGSDSGKVRCIELNHASTVIAMTKIYGADYAGQIVSVKDTSASGTAAHTVTLASGTWNGSNTVITLNAPDECIVVMFDSAGDGTVLANVGSVSLSS
;
A
#
# COMPACT_ATOMS: atom_id res chain seq x y z
N MET A 1 -5.63 42.17 8.33
CA MET A 1 -5.66 41.89 8.04
C MET A 1 -5.49 41.30 7.97
N ALA A 2 -5.32 40.94 7.91
CA ALA A 2 -5.30 40.25 7.79
C ALA A 2 -5.13 39.58 7.55
N ASN A 3 -5.09 39.23 7.42
CA ASN A 3 -5.08 38.57 7.13
C ASN A 3 -4.90 37.94 6.92
N PRO A 4 -4.75 37.89 7.00
CA PRO A 4 -4.61 37.06 6.82
C PRO A 4 -4.56 36.41 6.54
N MET A 5 -4.71 36.28 6.59
CA MET A 5 -4.81 35.77 6.26
C MET A 5 -4.51 35.37 5.86
N TYR A 6 -4.45 35.45 5.83
CA TYR A 6 -4.30 34.92 5.56
C TYR A 6 -3.97 34.29 5.60
N GLY A 7 -3.67 34.24 5.88
CA GLY A 7 -3.63 33.48 6.07
C GLY A 7 -3.57 32.79 6.40
N GLN A 8 -3.94 32.64 6.69
CA GLN A 8 -4.18 32.10 7.14
C GLN A 8 -4.42 31.43 6.96
N ASN A 9 -4.59 31.40 6.71
CA ASN A 9 -4.84 30.77 6.65
C ASN A 9 -5.05 30.18 5.97
N LYS A 10 -5.04 29.95 5.53
CA LYS A 10 -5.26 29.34 4.68
C LYS A 10 -4.53 28.24 4.21
N ALA A 11 -3.65 28.04 3.73
CA ALA A 11 -2.74 27.01 3.37
C ALA A 11 -2.52 26.01 4.51
N ASP A 12 -2.35 26.47 5.65
CA ASP A 12 -2.23 25.59 6.83
C ASP A 12 -3.51 24.79 7.07
N THR A 13 -4.63 25.31 6.65
CA THR A 13 -5.89 24.58 6.72
C THR A 13 -5.87 23.35 5.79
N GLU A 14 -5.30 23.50 4.62
CA GLU A 14 -5.21 22.40 3.67
C GLU A 14 -4.35 21.26 4.21
N VAL A 15 -3.26 21.58 4.83
CA VAL A 15 -2.37 20.54 5.42
C VAL A 15 -3.11 19.78 6.51
N ALA A 16 -3.84 20.45 7.36
CA ALA A 16 -4.58 19.79 8.43
C ALA A 16 -5.64 18.85 7.88
N VAL A 17 -6.37 19.27 6.85
CA VAL A 17 -7.41 18.43 6.26
C VAL A 17 -6.80 17.18 5.64
N GLN A 18 -5.70 17.31 4.94
CA GLN A 18 -5.07 16.16 4.31
C GLN A 18 -4.61 15.15 5.35
N SER A 19 -4.04 15.58 6.45
CA SER A 19 -3.55 14.67 7.48
C SER A 19 -4.67 13.89 8.14
N ASP A 20 -5.90 14.40 8.13
CA ASP A 20 -7.03 13.73 8.76
C ASP A 20 -7.63 12.65 7.87
N THR A 21 -7.45 12.73 6.55
CA THR A 21 -8.14 11.85 5.62
C THR A 21 -7.23 10.87 4.92
N ASP A 22 -5.94 11.17 4.78
CA ASP A 22 -5.00 10.33 4.05
C ASP A 22 -4.12 9.54 5.01
N VAL A 23 -4.26 8.22 5.01
CA VAL A 23 -3.36 7.32 5.70
C VAL A 23 -2.35 6.82 4.67
N TYR A 24 -1.24 7.51 4.55
CA TYR A 24 -0.25 7.19 3.53
C TYR A 24 0.48 5.89 3.82
N LEU A 25 0.86 5.67 5.06
CA LEU A 25 1.60 4.49 5.49
C LEU A 25 0.82 3.80 6.61
N LYS A 26 0.70 2.48 6.52
CA LYS A 26 0.05 1.71 7.58
C LYS A 26 0.70 0.35 7.73
N GLU A 27 0.95 -0.03 8.96
CA GLU A 27 1.44 -1.34 9.31
C GLU A 27 0.27 -2.25 9.68
N TYR A 28 0.27 -3.45 9.11
CA TYR A 28 -0.69 -4.49 9.44
C TYR A 28 0.04 -5.61 10.17
N THR A 29 -0.51 -6.04 11.29
CA THR A 29 0.05 -7.10 12.12
C THR A 29 -0.85 -8.33 12.15
N ALA A 30 -1.96 -8.28 11.42
CA ALA A 30 -2.92 -9.38 11.30
C ALA A 30 -3.59 -9.31 9.94
N SER A 31 -4.10 -10.44 9.48
CA SER A 31 -4.87 -10.49 8.23
C SER A 31 -6.09 -9.60 8.32
N ALA A 32 -6.39 -8.91 7.23
CA ALA A 32 -7.55 -8.03 7.18
C ALA A 32 -7.97 -7.75 5.74
N ALA A 33 -9.20 -7.26 5.59
CA ALA A 33 -9.65 -6.65 4.36
C ALA A 33 -9.29 -5.17 4.42
N MET A 34 -8.63 -4.64 3.40
CA MET A 34 -8.27 -3.23 3.38
C MET A 34 -9.50 -2.34 3.23
N GLY A 35 -10.45 -2.74 2.37
CA GLY A 35 -11.69 -2.01 2.27
C GLY A 35 -11.49 -0.52 2.04
N SER A 36 -11.85 0.29 3.04
CA SER A 36 -11.71 1.74 2.95
C SER A 36 -10.27 2.24 2.95
N ASP A 37 -9.29 1.42 3.30
CA ASP A 37 -7.87 1.77 3.19
C ASP A 37 -7.37 1.67 1.74
N SER A 38 -8.07 0.93 0.89
CA SER A 38 -7.71 0.80 -0.53
C SER A 38 -7.72 2.18 -1.19
N GLY A 39 -6.63 2.51 -1.86
CA GLY A 39 -6.44 3.82 -2.48
C GLY A 39 -5.88 4.89 -1.55
N LYS A 40 -5.90 4.69 -0.25
CA LYS A 40 -5.42 5.64 0.74
C LYS A 40 -4.07 5.24 1.32
N VAL A 41 -3.91 3.97 1.64
CA VAL A 41 -2.65 3.44 2.15
C VAL A 41 -1.77 3.08 0.96
N ARG A 42 -0.67 3.80 0.78
CA ARG A 42 0.24 3.61 -0.35
C ARG A 42 1.53 2.93 0.06
N CYS A 43 1.85 2.95 1.34
CA CYS A 43 2.97 2.20 1.90
C CYS A 43 2.38 1.17 2.84
N ILE A 44 2.30 -0.06 2.37
CA ILE A 44 1.71 -1.17 3.10
C ILE A 44 2.85 -1.94 3.76
N GLU A 45 2.82 -2.00 5.09
CA GLU A 45 3.81 -2.76 5.85
C GLU A 45 3.14 -3.97 6.50
N LEU A 46 3.79 -5.11 6.40
CA LEU A 46 3.31 -6.37 6.97
C LEU A 46 4.33 -6.84 7.99
N ASN A 47 3.90 -7.01 9.24
CA ASN A 47 4.81 -7.30 10.34
C ASN A 47 4.28 -8.42 11.22
N HIS A 48 4.74 -9.62 10.98
CA HIS A 48 4.53 -10.76 11.87
C HIS A 48 5.56 -11.85 11.55
N ALA A 49 6.28 -12.32 12.56
CA ALA A 49 7.37 -13.26 12.34
C ALA A 49 6.91 -14.66 11.96
N SER A 50 5.75 -15.09 12.40
CA SER A 50 5.35 -16.50 12.28
C SER A 50 3.93 -16.70 11.72
N THR A 51 3.04 -15.74 11.90
CA THR A 51 1.67 -15.87 11.40
C THR A 51 1.53 -15.15 10.07
N VAL A 52 0.99 -15.83 9.08
CA VAL A 52 0.77 -15.26 7.76
C VAL A 52 -0.26 -14.12 7.85
N ILE A 53 0.10 -12.97 7.29
CA ILE A 53 -0.83 -11.86 7.09
C ILE A 53 -1.33 -11.95 5.66
N ALA A 54 -2.64 -12.06 5.51
CA ALA A 54 -3.28 -12.07 4.20
C ALA A 54 -4.17 -10.82 4.08
N MET A 55 -3.75 -9.89 3.23
CA MET A 55 -4.52 -8.66 2.97
C MET A 55 -5.38 -8.87 1.73
N THR A 56 -6.64 -8.46 1.82
CA THR A 56 -7.63 -8.61 0.75
C THR A 56 -8.41 -7.32 0.56
N LYS A 57 -9.35 -7.32 -0.37
CA LYS A 57 -10.23 -6.18 -0.64
C LYS A 57 -9.45 -4.93 -1.03
N ILE A 58 -8.46 -5.12 -1.89
CA ILE A 58 -7.66 -4.05 -2.47
C ILE A 58 -8.05 -3.96 -3.94
N TYR A 59 -8.33 -2.77 -4.42
CA TYR A 59 -8.78 -2.55 -5.79
C TYR A 59 -7.77 -1.69 -6.52
N GLY A 60 -7.22 -2.21 -7.62
CA GLY A 60 -6.20 -1.50 -8.39
C GLY A 60 -6.68 -0.14 -8.87
N ALA A 61 -7.94 -0.03 -9.26
CA ALA A 61 -8.49 1.24 -9.75
C ALA A 61 -8.48 2.34 -8.69
N ASP A 62 -8.52 1.98 -7.40
CA ASP A 62 -8.43 2.96 -6.31
C ASP A 62 -7.06 3.63 -6.27
N TYR A 63 -6.05 2.99 -6.86
CA TYR A 63 -4.68 3.48 -6.89
C TYR A 63 -4.28 4.06 -8.24
N ALA A 64 -5.23 4.31 -9.14
CA ALA A 64 -4.93 4.81 -10.49
C ALA A 64 -4.00 6.02 -10.44
N GLY A 65 -2.90 5.96 -11.20
CA GLY A 65 -1.91 7.03 -11.25
C GLY A 65 -0.99 7.12 -10.04
N GLN A 66 -1.04 6.15 -9.12
CA GLN A 66 -0.28 6.20 -7.88
C GLN A 66 0.77 5.10 -7.82
N ILE A 67 1.78 5.33 -6.99
CA ILE A 67 2.82 4.36 -6.68
C ILE A 67 2.52 3.77 -5.31
N VAL A 68 2.55 2.44 -5.23
CA VAL A 68 2.26 1.69 -4.00
C VAL A 68 3.46 0.82 -3.68
N SER A 69 3.87 0.81 -2.42
CA SER A 69 4.89 -0.11 -1.95
C SER A 69 4.31 -1.08 -0.94
N VAL A 70 4.80 -2.31 -0.97
CA VAL A 70 4.48 -3.34 0.02
C VAL A 70 5.78 -3.89 0.55
N LYS A 71 5.94 -3.88 1.86
CA LYS A 71 7.18 -4.31 2.50
C LYS A 71 6.89 -5.24 3.67
N ASP A 72 7.71 -6.26 3.80
CA ASP A 72 7.74 -7.11 4.99
C ASP A 72 8.64 -6.43 6.01
N THR A 73 8.04 -5.91 7.07
CA THR A 73 8.77 -5.24 8.15
C THR A 73 8.95 -6.14 9.37
N SER A 74 8.71 -7.42 9.22
CA SER A 74 8.94 -8.40 10.30
C SER A 74 10.42 -8.38 10.72
N ALA A 75 10.66 -8.52 12.02
CA ALA A 75 12.03 -8.56 12.52
C ALA A 75 12.74 -9.87 12.15
N SER A 76 11.96 -10.95 11.95
CA SER A 76 12.49 -12.27 11.65
C SER A 76 11.36 -13.12 11.09
N GLY A 77 11.68 -14.36 10.72
CA GLY A 77 10.69 -15.34 10.32
C GLY A 77 10.57 -15.47 8.81
N THR A 78 9.74 -16.42 8.40
CA THR A 78 9.52 -16.75 7.00
C THR A 78 8.03 -16.88 6.68
N ALA A 79 7.17 -16.22 7.46
CA ALA A 79 5.74 -16.25 7.18
C ALA A 79 5.48 -15.62 5.80
N ALA A 80 4.77 -16.36 4.97
CA ALA A 80 4.51 -15.94 3.58
C ALA A 80 3.31 -14.99 3.55
N HIS A 81 3.56 -13.73 3.80
CA HIS A 81 2.52 -12.70 3.78
C HIS A 81 2.05 -12.45 2.35
N THR A 82 0.76 -12.23 2.18
CA THR A 82 0.19 -12.03 0.85
C THR A 82 -0.64 -10.76 0.80
N VAL A 83 -0.65 -10.12 -0.38
CA VAL A 83 -1.53 -9.00 -0.68
C VAL A 83 -2.21 -9.31 -2.00
N THR A 84 -3.53 -9.49 -1.94
CA THR A 84 -4.32 -9.93 -3.07
C THR A 84 -5.24 -8.82 -3.55
N LEU A 85 -5.11 -8.46 -4.83
CA LEU A 85 -6.02 -7.51 -5.46
C LEU A 85 -7.36 -8.20 -5.75
N ALA A 86 -8.45 -7.51 -5.40
CA ALA A 86 -9.80 -7.95 -5.75
C ALA A 86 -10.13 -7.57 -7.19
N SER A 87 -9.49 -6.54 -7.72
CA SER A 87 -9.58 -6.17 -9.13
C SER A 87 -8.30 -5.48 -9.56
N GLY A 88 -7.99 -5.55 -10.86
CA GLY A 88 -6.73 -5.07 -11.39
C GLY A 88 -5.63 -6.09 -11.23
N THR A 89 -4.41 -5.70 -11.57
CA THR A 89 -3.24 -6.58 -11.49
C THR A 89 -2.06 -5.87 -10.86
N TRP A 90 -1.20 -6.65 -10.17
CA TRP A 90 0.07 -6.13 -9.69
C TRP A 90 1.07 -5.97 -10.83
N ASN A 91 1.08 -6.90 -11.76
CA ASN A 91 1.96 -6.85 -12.93
C ASN A 91 1.47 -7.89 -13.95
N GLY A 92 1.10 -7.44 -15.12
CA GLY A 92 0.57 -8.35 -16.14
C GLY A 92 -0.73 -8.99 -15.69
N SER A 93 -0.75 -10.30 -15.48
CA SER A 93 -1.93 -11.03 -15.05
C SER A 93 -1.91 -11.42 -13.57
N ASN A 94 -0.91 -10.97 -12.82
CA ASN A 94 -0.73 -11.39 -11.45
C ASN A 94 -1.59 -10.57 -10.50
N THR A 95 -2.30 -11.24 -9.59
CA THR A 95 -3.18 -10.59 -8.61
C THR A 95 -2.69 -10.75 -7.17
N VAL A 96 -1.70 -11.61 -6.94
CA VAL A 96 -1.18 -11.88 -5.59
C VAL A 96 0.31 -11.59 -5.56
N ILE A 97 0.74 -10.84 -4.56
CA ILE A 97 2.16 -10.74 -4.20
C ILE A 97 2.38 -11.49 -2.90
N THR A 98 3.54 -12.13 -2.79
CA THR A 98 3.93 -12.90 -1.61
C THR A 98 5.32 -12.46 -1.17
N LEU A 99 5.42 -12.09 0.11
CA LEU A 99 6.66 -11.72 0.77
C LEU A 99 6.91 -12.75 1.88
N ASN A 100 8.06 -13.37 1.91
CA ASN A 100 8.35 -14.43 2.90
C ASN A 100 9.68 -14.27 3.61
N ALA A 101 10.25 -13.08 3.55
CA ALA A 101 11.48 -12.77 4.28
C ALA A 101 11.48 -11.29 4.71
N PRO A 102 12.06 -10.99 5.87
CA PRO A 102 12.18 -9.61 6.31
C PRO A 102 12.86 -8.75 5.25
N ASP A 103 12.40 -7.51 5.14
CA ASP A 103 12.89 -6.49 4.23
C ASP A 103 12.60 -6.73 2.74
N GLU A 104 11.90 -7.77 2.38
CA GLU A 104 11.36 -7.87 1.02
C GLU A 104 10.40 -6.72 0.74
N CYS A 105 10.53 -6.14 -0.45
CA CYS A 105 9.73 -4.97 -0.81
C CYS A 105 9.47 -4.98 -2.31
N ILE A 106 8.25 -4.63 -2.68
CA ILE A 106 7.88 -4.42 -4.08
C ILE A 106 7.25 -3.04 -4.23
N VAL A 107 7.60 -2.35 -5.32
CA VAL A 107 7.07 -1.03 -5.65
C VAL A 107 6.38 -1.12 -6.99
N VAL A 108 5.13 -0.68 -7.04
CA VAL A 108 4.27 -0.84 -8.22
C VAL A 108 3.62 0.50 -8.56
N MET A 109 3.57 0.82 -9.84
CA MET A 109 2.84 1.98 -10.35
C MET A 109 1.57 1.49 -11.04
N PHE A 110 0.43 2.07 -10.69
CA PHE A 110 -0.86 1.72 -11.26
C PHE A 110 -1.27 2.69 -12.36
N ASP A 111 -1.79 2.13 -13.45
CA ASP A 111 -2.34 2.93 -14.54
C ASP A 111 -3.82 3.29 -14.29
N SER A 112 -4.44 3.94 -15.26
CA SER A 112 -5.83 4.39 -15.11
C SER A 112 -6.84 3.24 -15.04
N ALA A 113 -6.46 2.06 -15.51
CA ALA A 113 -7.33 0.88 -15.45
C ALA A 113 -7.17 0.10 -14.14
N GLY A 114 -6.20 0.47 -13.32
CA GLY A 114 -5.92 -0.25 -12.09
C GLY A 114 -4.97 -1.42 -12.28
N ASP A 115 -4.21 -1.41 -13.36
CA ASP A 115 -3.21 -2.45 -13.64
C ASP A 115 -1.83 -1.91 -13.32
N GLY A 116 -1.09 -2.70 -12.57
CA GLY A 116 0.21 -2.29 -12.06
C GLY A 116 1.37 -2.67 -12.97
N THR A 117 2.44 -1.93 -12.82
CA THR A 117 3.75 -2.24 -13.39
C THR A 117 4.77 -2.20 -12.28
N VAL A 118 5.53 -3.27 -12.11
CA VAL A 118 6.55 -3.34 -11.06
C VAL A 118 7.71 -2.41 -11.43
N LEU A 119 8.00 -1.49 -10.54
CA LEU A 119 9.14 -0.57 -10.68
C LEU A 119 10.38 -1.11 -9.99
N ALA A 120 10.21 -1.83 -8.89
CA ALA A 120 11.32 -2.39 -8.13
C ALA A 120 10.85 -3.61 -7.36
N ASN A 121 11.73 -4.60 -7.27
CA ASN A 121 11.51 -5.81 -6.47
C ASN A 121 12.80 -6.08 -5.71
N VAL A 122 12.77 -5.85 -4.40
CA VAL A 122 13.91 -6.03 -3.52
C VAL A 122 13.72 -7.33 -2.76
N GLY A 123 14.73 -8.19 -2.82
CA GLY A 123 14.63 -9.53 -2.28
C GLY A 123 14.03 -10.47 -3.31
N SER A 124 13.05 -11.25 -2.91
CA SER A 124 12.48 -12.28 -3.77
C SER A 124 10.95 -12.27 -3.69
N VAL A 125 10.36 -11.09 -3.76
CA VAL A 125 8.90 -10.98 -3.76
C VAL A 125 8.35 -11.71 -4.99
N SER A 126 7.44 -12.64 -4.77
CA SER A 126 6.88 -13.43 -5.86
C SER A 126 5.49 -12.92 -6.25
N LEU A 127 5.18 -13.14 -7.50
CA LEU A 127 3.91 -12.73 -8.11
C LEU A 127 3.20 -13.98 -8.63
N SER A 128 1.90 -14.06 -8.39
CA SER A 128 1.07 -15.16 -8.88
C SER A 128 -0.36 -14.68 -9.11
N SER A 129 -1.18 -15.52 -9.66
CA SER A 129 -2.59 -15.20 -9.89
C SER A 129 -3.54 -16.11 -9.13
#